data_5a016d308e3e60d491e2b4db383b0818
#
_entry.id   5a016d308e3e60d491e2b4db383b0818
#
_cell.length_a   1.000
_cell.length_b   1.000
_cell.length_c   1.000
_cell.angle_alpha   90.00
_cell.angle_beta   90.00
_cell.angle_gamma   90.00
#
_symmetry.space_group_name_H-M   'P 1'
#
loop_
_entity.id
_entity.type
_entity.pdbx_description
1 polymer ?
#
loop_
_entity_poly.entity_id
_entity_poly.type
_entity_poly.pdbx_seq_one_letter_code
_entity_poly.pdbx_strand_id
1 'polypeptide(L)'
;EILFYPTAIGWHPEEKAEFGHQQQDAWRTIQRSHSIANGVYVAGVNRVGHEIMIDGTPGIEFWGRTFLSDPFGVIVAEAPDESEQIVYGEVDPSRVEEVRRHWPFLRDRRIDEYGDITKRFID
;
A
#
# COMPACT_ATOMS: atom_id res chain seq x y z
N GLU A 1 -2.18 -12.32 -10.54
CA GLU A 1 -1.61 -12.32 -9.19
C GLU A 1 -2.03 -11.05 -8.45
N ILE A 2 -2.31 -11.17 -7.16
CA ILE A 2 -2.65 -10.06 -6.27
C ILE A 2 -1.77 -10.16 -5.03
N LEU A 3 -1.22 -9.05 -4.58
CA LEU A 3 -0.58 -8.92 -3.28
C LEU A 3 -1.58 -8.26 -2.31
N PHE A 4 -1.75 -8.86 -1.13
CA PHE A 4 -2.56 -8.30 -0.05
C PHE A 4 -1.66 -7.76 1.05
N TYR A 5 -1.87 -6.51 1.41
CA TYR A 5 -1.21 -5.84 2.53
C TYR A 5 -2.25 -5.50 3.61
N PRO A 6 -2.56 -6.46 4.51
CA PRO A 6 -3.40 -6.15 5.67
C PRO A 6 -2.61 -5.30 6.66
N THR A 7 -3.14 -4.14 7.01
CA THR A 7 -2.48 -3.16 7.88
C THR A 7 -3.42 -2.62 8.95
N ALA A 8 -2.83 -2.12 10.03
CA ALA A 8 -3.48 -1.33 11.06
C ALA A 8 -2.60 -0.10 11.31
N ILE A 9 -2.60 0.82 10.33
CA ILE A 9 -1.80 2.05 10.38
C ILE A 9 -2.70 3.27 10.47
N GLY A 10 -2.29 4.26 11.23
CA GLY A 10 -3.03 5.48 11.48
C GLY A 10 -2.14 6.59 12.01
N TRP A 11 -2.76 7.67 12.43
CA TRP A 11 -2.07 8.82 13.00
C TRP A 11 -2.02 8.72 14.53
N HIS A 12 -0.89 9.08 15.09
CA HIS A 12 -0.88 9.53 16.46
C HIS A 12 -1.56 10.90 16.53
N PRO A 13 -2.47 11.15 17.49
CA PRO A 13 -3.24 12.40 17.54
C PRO A 13 -2.39 13.67 17.51
N GLU A 14 -1.22 13.64 18.14
CA GLU A 14 -0.29 14.78 18.19
C GLU A 14 0.40 15.06 16.87
N GLU A 15 0.55 14.06 16.00
CA GLU A 15 1.25 14.16 14.72
C GLU A 15 0.31 14.45 13.53
N LYS A 16 -0.98 14.18 13.68
CA LYS A 16 -1.95 14.24 12.59
C LYS A 16 -1.99 15.60 11.90
N ALA A 17 -1.94 16.67 12.68
CA ALA A 17 -2.05 18.03 12.13
C ALA A 17 -0.84 18.43 11.27
N GLU A 18 0.35 17.96 11.63
CA GLU A 18 1.60 18.31 10.96
C GLU A 18 1.95 17.34 9.82
N PHE A 19 1.83 16.05 10.07
CA PHE A 19 2.34 15.01 9.16
C PHE A 19 1.26 14.14 8.53
N GLY A 20 0.01 14.26 8.95
CA GLY A 20 -1.04 13.29 8.63
C GLY A 20 -1.22 13.03 7.14
N HIS A 21 -1.24 14.08 6.32
CA HIS A 21 -1.36 13.93 4.87
C HIS A 21 -0.13 13.23 4.26
N GLN A 22 1.07 13.58 4.71
CA GLN A 22 2.32 13.02 4.18
C GLN A 22 2.47 11.53 4.54
N GLN A 23 2.10 11.16 5.76
CA GLN A 23 2.17 9.77 6.23
C GLN A 23 1.20 8.88 5.43
N GLN A 24 -0.04 9.33 5.24
CA GLN A 24 -1.05 8.59 4.48
C GLN A 24 -0.65 8.46 3.00
N ASP A 25 -0.18 9.54 2.39
CA ASP A 25 0.25 9.54 0.99
C ASP A 25 1.48 8.65 0.77
N ALA A 26 2.46 8.69 1.67
CA ALA A 26 3.63 7.83 1.62
C ALA A 26 3.26 6.34 1.71
N TRP A 27 2.38 5.97 2.65
CA TRP A 27 1.87 4.60 2.79
C TRP A 27 1.16 4.11 1.53
N ARG A 28 0.32 4.95 0.94
CA ARG A 28 -0.40 4.66 -0.31
C ARG A 28 0.54 4.55 -1.49
N THR A 29 1.47 5.48 -1.60
CA THR A 29 2.42 5.55 -2.71
C THR A 29 3.34 4.34 -2.75
N ILE A 30 3.93 3.94 -1.62
CA ILE A 30 4.83 2.78 -1.58
C ILE A 30 4.13 1.48 -1.97
N GLN A 31 2.88 1.28 -1.58
CA GLN A 31 2.13 0.09 -1.96
C GLN A 31 1.76 0.08 -3.45
N ARG A 32 1.34 1.22 -3.99
CA ARG A 32 1.10 1.38 -5.43
C ARG A 32 2.37 1.18 -6.24
N SER A 33 3.53 1.59 -5.73
CA SER A 33 4.80 1.35 -6.40
C SER A 33 5.11 -0.15 -6.56
N HIS A 34 4.69 -0.98 -5.62
CA HIS A 34 4.80 -2.43 -5.74
C HIS A 34 3.92 -3.00 -6.86
N SER A 35 2.74 -2.41 -7.12
CA SER A 35 1.94 -2.79 -8.29
C SER A 35 2.74 -2.58 -9.58
N ILE A 36 3.33 -1.41 -9.74
CA ILE A 36 4.07 -1.02 -10.94
C ILE A 36 5.34 -1.87 -11.08
N ALA A 37 6.17 -1.90 -10.04
CA ALA A 37 7.47 -2.57 -10.07
C ALA A 37 7.38 -4.08 -10.32
N ASN A 38 6.27 -4.71 -9.94
CA ASN A 38 6.07 -6.15 -10.07
C ASN A 38 5.03 -6.54 -11.12
N GLY A 39 4.32 -5.57 -11.70
CA GLY A 39 3.27 -5.80 -12.68
C GLY A 39 2.16 -6.70 -12.12
N VAL A 40 1.62 -6.37 -10.94
CA VAL A 40 0.59 -7.13 -10.23
C VAL A 40 -0.48 -6.21 -9.66
N TYR A 41 -1.63 -6.77 -9.30
CA TYR A 41 -2.59 -6.05 -8.47
C TYR A 41 -2.10 -5.96 -7.03
N VAL A 42 -2.41 -4.86 -6.35
CA VAL A 42 -2.15 -4.70 -4.92
C VAL A 42 -3.42 -4.26 -4.21
N ALA A 43 -3.80 -4.99 -3.19
CA ALA A 43 -4.88 -4.65 -2.27
C ALA A 43 -4.28 -4.21 -0.93
N GLY A 44 -4.24 -2.90 -0.71
CA GLY A 44 -3.89 -2.30 0.58
C GLY A 44 -5.14 -2.26 1.46
N VAL A 45 -5.21 -3.13 2.47
CA VAL A 45 -6.38 -3.23 3.36
C VAL A 45 -6.02 -2.65 4.71
N ASN A 46 -6.69 -1.58 5.12
CA ASN A 46 -6.36 -0.90 6.37
C ASN A 46 -7.57 -0.80 7.30
N ARG A 47 -7.26 -0.80 8.60
CA ARG A 47 -8.22 -0.58 9.66
C ARG A 47 -8.78 0.85 9.62
N VAL A 48 -10.01 1.03 10.08
CA VAL A 48 -10.65 2.31 10.37
C VAL A 48 -10.96 2.43 11.86
N GLY A 49 -11.25 3.64 12.32
CA GLY A 49 -11.67 3.93 13.67
C GLY A 49 -10.54 4.41 14.58
N HIS A 50 -10.87 4.63 15.83
CA HIS A 50 -9.96 5.18 16.83
C HIS A 50 -9.77 4.19 17.97
N GLU A 51 -8.54 3.93 18.33
CA GLU A 51 -8.19 3.13 19.49
C GLU A 51 -7.94 4.05 20.68
N ILE A 52 -8.63 3.78 21.80
CA ILE A 52 -8.43 4.49 23.04
C ILE A 52 -7.64 3.57 23.97
N MET A 53 -6.58 4.09 24.55
CA MET A 53 -5.74 3.34 25.48
C MET A 53 -6.49 3.00 26.77
N ILE A 54 -6.02 1.98 27.51
CA ILE A 54 -6.65 1.51 28.76
C ILE A 54 -6.76 2.62 29.82
N ASP A 55 -5.81 3.54 29.83
CA ASP A 55 -5.79 4.70 30.73
C ASP A 55 -6.68 5.86 30.26
N GLY A 56 -7.40 5.69 29.14
CA GLY A 56 -8.28 6.70 28.55
C GLY A 56 -7.58 7.73 27.69
N THR A 57 -6.27 7.64 27.48
CA THR A 57 -5.57 8.53 26.57
C THR A 57 -5.89 8.21 25.11
N PRO A 58 -5.87 9.22 24.21
CA PRO A 58 -6.04 8.98 22.78
C PRO A 58 -4.93 8.05 22.24
N GLY A 59 -5.33 6.97 21.60
CA GLY A 59 -4.44 6.08 20.86
C GLY A 59 -4.39 6.43 19.37
N ILE A 60 -4.23 5.42 18.55
CA ILE A 60 -4.11 5.60 17.09
C ILE A 60 -5.47 5.82 16.46
N GLU A 61 -5.58 6.83 15.61
CA GLU A 61 -6.69 7.04 14.68
C GLU A 61 -6.33 6.40 13.33
N PHE A 62 -6.95 5.26 13.02
CA PHE A 62 -6.68 4.52 11.80
C PHE A 62 -7.37 5.18 10.61
N TRP A 63 -6.60 5.49 9.57
CA TRP A 63 -7.10 6.30 8.44
C TRP A 63 -7.83 5.52 7.36
N GLY A 64 -8.03 4.19 7.50
CA GLY A 64 -8.71 3.42 6.47
C GLY A 64 -8.01 3.50 5.12
N ARG A 65 -8.71 4.03 4.11
CA ARG A 65 -8.19 4.19 2.75
C ARG A 65 -7.79 2.87 2.09
N THR A 66 -8.49 1.80 2.45
CA THR A 66 -8.38 0.52 1.74
C THR A 66 -8.55 0.72 0.25
N PHE A 67 -7.67 0.15 -0.56
CA PHE A 67 -7.73 0.29 -2.01
C PHE A 67 -7.30 -0.97 -2.75
N LEU A 68 -7.71 -1.06 -4.01
CA LEU A 68 -7.18 -1.99 -5.00
C LEU A 68 -6.53 -1.20 -6.12
N SER A 69 -5.27 -1.48 -6.44
CA SER A 69 -4.57 -0.92 -7.59
C SER A 69 -4.28 -1.98 -8.65
N ASP A 70 -4.35 -1.57 -9.92
CA ASP A 70 -3.99 -2.39 -11.06
C ASP A 70 -2.46 -2.49 -11.25
N PRO A 71 -1.95 -3.31 -12.18
CA PRO A 71 -0.52 -3.44 -12.44
C PRO A 71 0.21 -2.17 -12.91
N PHE A 72 -0.50 -1.10 -13.27
CA PHE A 72 0.05 0.23 -13.51
C PHE A 72 -0.03 1.16 -12.30
N GLY A 73 -0.47 0.65 -11.14
CA GLY A 73 -0.66 1.44 -9.93
C GLY A 73 -1.87 2.37 -9.98
N VAL A 74 -2.76 2.20 -10.96
CA VAL A 74 -4.02 2.93 -11.03
C VAL A 74 -4.97 2.36 -9.97
N ILE A 75 -5.56 3.22 -9.16
CA ILE A 75 -6.55 2.79 -8.16
C ILE A 75 -7.85 2.48 -8.89
N VAL A 76 -8.28 1.23 -8.84
CA VAL A 76 -9.52 0.74 -9.48
C VAL A 76 -10.69 0.64 -8.52
N ALA A 77 -10.41 0.58 -7.22
CA ALA A 77 -11.41 0.66 -6.16
C ALA A 77 -10.78 1.22 -4.88
N GLU A 78 -11.54 1.98 -4.11
CA GLU A 78 -11.06 2.60 -2.87
C GLU A 78 -12.22 2.78 -1.88
N ALA A 79 -11.92 2.57 -0.59
CA ALA A 79 -12.79 2.93 0.52
C ALA A 79 -12.50 4.35 1.02
N PRO A 80 -13.50 5.09 1.52
CA PRO A 80 -13.26 6.30 2.28
C PRO A 80 -12.53 5.99 3.60
N ASP A 81 -12.08 7.04 4.27
CA ASP A 81 -11.32 6.96 5.52
C ASP A 81 -12.19 6.87 6.79
N GLU A 82 -13.51 7.04 6.69
CA GLU A 82 -14.36 7.31 7.85
C GLU A 82 -15.24 6.13 8.29
N SER A 83 -15.38 5.07 7.49
CA SER A 83 -16.32 4.00 7.81
C SER A 83 -15.85 2.61 7.39
N GLU A 84 -16.29 1.61 8.15
CA GLU A 84 -16.17 0.21 7.73
C GLU A 84 -17.02 -0.04 6.50
N GLN A 85 -16.43 -0.66 5.48
CA GLN A 85 -17.15 -1.06 4.30
C GLN A 85 -16.49 -2.18 3.53
N ILE A 86 -17.25 -2.81 2.65
CA ILE A 86 -16.76 -3.79 1.69
C ILE A 86 -16.39 -3.06 0.41
N VAL A 87 -15.16 -3.22 -0.05
CA VAL A 87 -14.68 -2.68 -1.33
C VAL A 87 -14.72 -3.79 -2.37
N TYR A 88 -15.38 -3.52 -3.48
CA TYR A 88 -15.41 -4.42 -4.63
C TYR A 88 -14.54 -3.85 -5.74
N GLY A 89 -13.71 -4.69 -6.32
CA GLY A 89 -12.88 -4.32 -7.46
C GLY A 89 -12.71 -5.49 -8.42
N GLU A 90 -12.60 -5.19 -9.71
CA GLU A 90 -12.37 -6.18 -10.73
C GLU A 90 -10.88 -6.44 -10.89
N VAL A 91 -10.52 -7.72 -11.05
CA VAL A 91 -9.14 -8.17 -11.30
C VAL A 91 -9.13 -8.93 -12.62
N ASP A 92 -8.50 -8.33 -13.62
CA ASP A 92 -8.31 -8.94 -14.92
C ASP A 92 -6.90 -9.54 -15.04
N PRO A 93 -6.76 -10.88 -15.08
CA PRO A 93 -5.46 -11.52 -15.25
C PRO A 93 -4.77 -11.16 -16.57
N SER A 94 -5.52 -10.85 -17.62
CA SER A 94 -4.96 -10.45 -18.93
C SER A 94 -4.21 -9.12 -18.83
N ARG A 95 -4.66 -8.24 -17.96
CA ARG A 95 -4.00 -6.96 -17.67
C ARG A 95 -2.60 -7.14 -17.07
N VAL A 96 -2.42 -8.15 -16.21
CA VAL A 96 -1.10 -8.51 -15.65
C VAL A 96 -0.14 -8.92 -16.77
N GLU A 97 -0.60 -9.78 -17.69
CA GLU A 97 0.21 -10.23 -18.83
C GLU A 97 0.57 -9.07 -19.77
N GLU A 98 -0.40 -8.23 -20.09
CA GLU A 98 -0.20 -7.05 -20.96
C GLU A 98 0.89 -6.13 -20.36
N VAL A 99 0.75 -5.75 -19.08
CA VAL A 99 1.69 -4.86 -18.42
C VAL A 99 3.09 -5.46 -18.36
N ARG A 100 3.22 -6.71 -17.96
CA ARG A 100 4.53 -7.39 -17.85
C ARG A 100 5.23 -7.53 -19.20
N ARG A 101 4.50 -7.58 -20.30
CA ARG A 101 5.09 -7.63 -21.66
C ARG A 101 5.58 -6.27 -22.11
N HIS A 102 4.83 -5.20 -21.83
CA HIS A 102 5.17 -3.84 -22.29
C HIS A 102 6.10 -3.10 -21.31
N TRP A 103 5.99 -3.40 -20.03
CA TRP A 103 6.81 -2.83 -18.95
C TRP A 103 7.45 -3.93 -18.11
N PRO A 104 8.49 -4.58 -18.61
CA PRO A 104 9.03 -5.81 -18.03
C PRO A 104 10.02 -5.58 -16.87
N PHE A 105 9.69 -4.75 -15.89
CA PHE A 105 10.58 -4.38 -14.79
C PHE A 105 11.14 -5.58 -14.02
N LEU A 106 10.35 -6.64 -13.81
CA LEU A 106 10.85 -7.85 -13.14
C LEU A 106 11.94 -8.55 -13.94
N ARG A 107 11.82 -8.59 -15.27
CA ARG A 107 12.83 -9.18 -16.16
C ARG A 107 14.10 -8.33 -16.20
N ASP A 108 13.94 -7.02 -16.23
CA ASP A 108 15.02 -6.07 -16.50
C ASP A 108 15.78 -5.66 -15.21
N ARG A 109 15.50 -6.34 -14.09
CA ARG A 109 16.24 -6.12 -12.84
C ARG A 109 17.73 -6.48 -13.00
N ARG A 110 18.58 -5.63 -12.48
CA ARG A 110 20.03 -5.88 -12.38
C ARG A 110 20.33 -6.84 -11.22
N ILE A 111 19.98 -8.11 -11.40
CA ILE A 111 20.17 -9.15 -10.37
C ILE A 111 21.63 -9.36 -9.99
N ASP A 112 22.55 -9.02 -10.88
CA ASP A 112 23.98 -9.00 -10.67
C ASP A 112 24.43 -7.99 -9.59
N GLU A 113 23.64 -6.93 -9.37
CA GLU A 113 23.91 -5.87 -8.39
C GLU A 113 23.23 -6.09 -7.02
N TYR A 114 22.44 -7.16 -6.87
CA TYR A 114 21.66 -7.39 -5.64
C TYR A 114 22.43 -8.12 -4.54
N GLY A 115 23.72 -8.42 -4.73
CA GLY A 115 24.52 -9.16 -3.74
C GLY A 115 24.52 -8.55 -2.34
N ASP A 116 24.47 -7.24 -2.25
CA ASP A 116 24.50 -6.52 -0.98
C ASP A 116 23.12 -6.31 -0.32
N ILE A 117 22.02 -6.66 -0.99
CA ILE A 117 20.68 -6.47 -0.43
C ILE A 117 20.43 -7.28 0.86
N THR A 118 21.21 -8.33 1.09
CA THR A 118 21.17 -9.14 2.29
C THR A 118 22.01 -8.57 3.44
N LYS A 119 22.82 -7.57 3.18
CA LYS A 119 23.63 -6.91 4.19
C LYS A 119 22.86 -5.77 4.85
N ARG A 120 23.06 -5.56 6.14
CA ARG A 120 22.45 -4.43 6.87
C ARG A 120 23.15 -3.11 6.52
N PHE A 121 24.44 -3.15 6.28
CA PHE A 121 25.28 -2.01 5.93
C PHE A 121 26.11 -2.38 4.71
N ILE A 122 26.29 -1.42 3.82
CA ILE A 122 27.15 -1.51 2.64
C ILE A 122 28.29 -0.50 2.90
N ASP A 123 29.37 -1.00 3.46
CA ASP A 123 30.59 -0.22 3.74
C ASP A 123 31.63 -0.44 2.64
#